data_d1443f7672468121fa6b257a9a2697ed
#
_entry.id   d1443f7672468121fa6b257a9a2697ed
#
_cell.length_a   1.000
_cell.length_b   1.000
_cell.length_c   1.000
_cell.angle_alpha   90.00
_cell.angle_beta   90.00
_cell.angle_gamma   90.00
#
_symmetry.space_group_name_H-M   'P 1'
#
loop_
_entity.id
_entity.type
_entity.pdbx_description
1 polymer ?
#
loop_
_entity_poly.entity_id
_entity_poly.type
_entity_poly.pdbx_seq_one_letter_code
_entity_poly.pdbx_strand_id
1 'polypeptide(L)'
;MARAEQSNAHKVRGIINLLGEEVTAREAATASTTEYLEILKALDAHKIQSCISIKPTQLGLGIGKKLFKDNLGTILSAAKSFGNFVWVDMEGYEYMPDTIDSYLEFRKKFGNVGVAIQAYLKRSEEDVNRMLDSGGIVRLCKGAYNESPEVVYKRKDQINQNFSKLMRMIFERSKGFAIATHDEKLIKEAIQLSNVHHADFEFEMLMGIRDKKKLELVERGYRVSEYIPFGKSWWAYSVRRICEHKSNIFLLARSLISG
;
A
#
# COMPACT_ATOMS: atom_id res chain seq x y z
N MET A 1 -15.20 0.14 -9.14
CA MET A 1 -15.97 -1.07 -8.73
C MET A 1 -15.78 -2.22 -9.70
N ALA A 2 -16.13 -2.12 -11.00
CA ALA A 2 -16.05 -3.24 -11.96
C ALA A 2 -14.70 -4.00 -11.97
N ARG A 3 -13.55 -3.28 -11.90
CA ARG A 3 -12.24 -3.98 -11.84
C ARG A 3 -12.07 -4.80 -10.56
N ALA A 4 -12.53 -4.30 -9.42
CA ALA A 4 -12.43 -5.04 -8.16
C ALA A 4 -13.32 -6.29 -8.16
N GLU A 5 -14.53 -6.20 -8.74
CA GLU A 5 -15.41 -7.36 -8.94
C GLU A 5 -14.78 -8.41 -9.86
N GLN A 6 -14.16 -7.95 -10.97
CA GLN A 6 -13.43 -8.84 -11.88
C GLN A 6 -12.28 -9.56 -11.16
N SER A 7 -11.50 -8.83 -10.34
CA SER A 7 -10.40 -9.42 -9.55
C SER A 7 -10.94 -10.42 -8.52
N ASN A 8 -12.05 -10.10 -7.86
CA ASN A 8 -12.70 -10.99 -6.89
C ASN A 8 -13.19 -12.30 -7.50
N ALA A 9 -13.67 -12.28 -8.76
CA ALA A 9 -14.02 -13.51 -9.48
C ALA A 9 -12.84 -14.48 -9.61
N HIS A 10 -11.62 -13.98 -9.56
CA HIS A 10 -10.38 -14.76 -9.56
C HIS A 10 -9.76 -14.92 -8.15
N LYS A 11 -10.51 -14.67 -7.09
CA LYS A 11 -10.05 -14.71 -5.69
C LYS A 11 -8.90 -13.74 -5.37
N VAL A 12 -8.71 -12.71 -6.19
CA VAL A 12 -7.79 -11.60 -5.94
C VAL A 12 -8.59 -10.47 -5.29
N ARG A 13 -8.19 -10.03 -4.10
CA ARG A 13 -8.84 -8.91 -3.40
C ARG A 13 -8.44 -7.58 -4.03
N GLY A 14 -9.26 -6.54 -3.84
CA GLY A 14 -8.92 -5.19 -4.27
C GLY A 14 -8.32 -4.35 -3.15
N ILE A 15 -7.48 -3.39 -3.52
CA ILE A 15 -7.06 -2.28 -2.67
C ILE A 15 -7.36 -1.01 -3.44
N ILE A 16 -8.43 -0.32 -3.07
CA ILE A 16 -8.87 0.88 -3.79
C ILE A 16 -8.09 2.09 -3.28
N ASN A 17 -7.42 2.77 -4.18
CA ASN A 17 -6.72 4.02 -3.87
C ASN A 17 -7.29 5.17 -4.71
N LEU A 18 -7.79 6.19 -4.06
CA LEU A 18 -8.20 7.42 -4.73
C LEU A 18 -6.97 8.19 -5.17
N LEU A 19 -6.87 8.45 -6.47
CA LEU A 19 -5.75 9.19 -7.06
C LEU A 19 -5.78 10.66 -6.65
N GLY A 20 -4.67 11.14 -6.15
CA GLY A 20 -4.42 12.48 -5.67
C GLY A 20 -3.39 12.43 -4.53
N GLU A 21 -2.62 13.48 -4.39
CA GLU A 21 -1.64 13.69 -3.32
C GLU A 21 -1.33 15.18 -3.22
N GLU A 22 -0.65 15.60 -2.15
CA GLU A 22 -0.16 16.97 -1.95
C GLU A 22 -1.26 18.04 -2.08
N VAL A 23 -2.44 17.78 -1.51
CA VAL A 23 -3.48 18.80 -1.48
C VAL A 23 -3.06 19.98 -0.61
N THR A 24 -3.32 21.21 -1.10
CA THR A 24 -2.93 22.45 -0.45
C THR A 24 -4.11 23.20 0.18
N ALA A 25 -5.33 22.75 -0.07
CA ALA A 25 -6.55 23.34 0.47
C ALA A 25 -7.29 22.36 1.40
N ARG A 26 -7.78 22.89 2.53
CA ARG A 26 -8.58 22.11 3.50
C ARG A 26 -9.81 21.47 2.86
N GLU A 27 -10.46 22.21 1.98
CA GLU A 27 -11.67 21.78 1.27
C GLU A 27 -11.38 20.56 0.40
N ALA A 28 -10.21 20.52 -0.27
CA ALA A 28 -9.78 19.38 -1.09
C ALA A 28 -9.50 18.12 -0.22
N ALA A 29 -8.87 18.30 0.96
CA ALA A 29 -8.64 17.21 1.89
C ALA A 29 -9.97 16.65 2.45
N THR A 30 -10.93 17.53 2.76
CA THR A 30 -12.27 17.15 3.20
C THR A 30 -13.05 16.43 2.10
N ALA A 31 -12.97 16.92 0.86
CA ALA A 31 -13.60 16.27 -0.30
C ALA A 31 -13.03 14.85 -0.53
N SER A 32 -11.71 14.67 -0.45
CA SER A 32 -11.07 13.36 -0.52
C SER A 32 -11.55 12.42 0.60
N THR A 33 -11.70 12.94 1.81
CA THR A 33 -12.25 12.17 2.94
C THR A 33 -13.67 11.70 2.65
N THR A 34 -14.54 12.59 2.16
CA THR A 34 -15.92 12.26 1.77
C THR A 34 -15.96 11.18 0.68
N GLU A 35 -15.09 11.29 -0.32
CA GLU A 35 -15.01 10.31 -1.40
C GLU A 35 -14.59 8.92 -0.89
N TYR A 36 -13.65 8.83 0.06
CA TYR A 36 -13.33 7.55 0.71
C TYR A 36 -14.50 6.96 1.50
N LEU A 37 -15.31 7.80 2.14
CA LEU A 37 -16.54 7.33 2.83
C LEU A 37 -17.54 6.74 1.84
N GLU A 38 -17.73 7.37 0.67
CA GLU A 38 -18.58 6.85 -0.39
C GLU A 38 -18.02 5.55 -1.00
N ILE A 39 -16.70 5.44 -1.18
CA ILE A 39 -16.06 4.20 -1.60
C ILE A 39 -16.35 3.07 -0.60
N LEU A 40 -16.18 3.29 0.70
CA LEU A 40 -16.44 2.30 1.74
C LEU A 40 -17.90 1.84 1.73
N LYS A 41 -18.86 2.76 1.61
CA LYS A 41 -20.30 2.44 1.48
C LYS A 41 -20.58 1.58 0.24
N ALA A 42 -19.97 1.93 -0.90
CA ALA A 42 -20.15 1.20 -2.13
C ALA A 42 -19.53 -0.21 -2.06
N LEU A 43 -18.35 -0.37 -1.46
CA LEU A 43 -17.73 -1.67 -1.24
C LEU A 43 -18.62 -2.59 -0.39
N ASP A 44 -19.20 -2.06 0.68
CA ASP A 44 -20.11 -2.82 1.53
C ASP A 44 -21.43 -3.16 0.83
N ALA A 45 -22.06 -2.18 0.17
CA ALA A 45 -23.34 -2.37 -0.52
C ALA A 45 -23.26 -3.44 -1.63
N HIS A 46 -22.15 -3.47 -2.38
CA HIS A 46 -21.91 -4.45 -3.45
C HIS A 46 -21.17 -5.71 -2.99
N LYS A 47 -20.86 -5.83 -1.69
CA LYS A 47 -20.11 -6.96 -1.11
C LYS A 47 -18.77 -7.24 -1.81
N ILE A 48 -18.10 -6.18 -2.27
CA ILE A 48 -16.81 -6.27 -2.95
C ILE A 48 -15.72 -6.56 -1.94
N GLN A 49 -14.98 -7.63 -2.15
CA GLN A 49 -13.84 -7.99 -1.30
C GLN A 49 -12.63 -7.09 -1.60
N SER A 50 -12.64 -5.91 -1.01
CA SER A 50 -11.61 -4.90 -1.18
C SER A 50 -11.44 -4.10 0.10
N CYS A 51 -10.23 -3.60 0.31
CA CYS A 51 -9.94 -2.57 1.30
C CYS A 51 -9.59 -1.24 0.59
N ILE A 52 -9.33 -0.20 1.36
CA ILE A 52 -8.88 1.08 0.84
C ILE A 52 -7.43 1.36 1.21
N SER A 53 -6.75 2.15 0.38
CA SER A 53 -5.44 2.72 0.69
C SER A 53 -5.51 4.23 0.55
N ILE A 54 -5.07 4.95 1.59
CA ILE A 54 -5.14 6.42 1.65
C ILE A 54 -3.73 7.03 1.63
N LYS A 55 -3.64 8.24 1.11
CA LYS A 55 -2.41 9.03 1.14
C LYS A 55 -2.50 10.14 2.19
N PRO A 56 -1.51 10.22 3.11
CA PRO A 56 -1.50 11.25 4.16
C PRO A 56 -1.62 12.68 3.62
N THR A 57 -0.89 13.02 2.55
CA THR A 57 -0.93 14.37 1.98
C THR A 57 -2.26 14.68 1.28
N GLN A 58 -2.94 13.68 0.73
CA GLN A 58 -4.29 13.82 0.18
C GLN A 58 -5.33 14.10 1.27
N LEU A 59 -5.10 13.61 2.49
CA LEU A 59 -5.95 13.88 3.66
C LEU A 59 -5.49 15.11 4.45
N GLY A 60 -4.56 15.90 3.90
CA GLY A 60 -4.16 17.20 4.42
C GLY A 60 -2.94 17.20 5.35
N LEU A 61 -2.08 16.16 5.34
CA LEU A 61 -0.86 16.14 6.15
C LEU A 61 0.07 17.32 5.82
N GLY A 62 0.20 17.69 4.54
CA GLY A 62 0.99 18.84 4.11
C GLY A 62 0.40 20.20 4.55
N ILE A 63 -0.88 20.25 4.93
CA ILE A 63 -1.53 21.44 5.49
C ILE A 63 -1.36 21.49 7.01
N GLY A 64 -1.46 20.33 7.67
CA GLY A 64 -1.27 20.22 9.10
C GLY A 64 -1.65 18.86 9.67
N LYS A 65 -0.83 18.38 10.60
CA LYS A 65 -0.97 17.06 11.25
C LYS A 65 -2.36 16.87 11.89
N LYS A 66 -2.94 17.93 12.47
CA LYS A 66 -4.28 17.85 13.08
C LYS A 66 -5.35 17.55 12.04
N LEU A 67 -5.34 18.24 10.89
CA LEU A 67 -6.31 18.01 9.81
C LEU A 67 -6.22 16.58 9.29
N PHE A 68 -5.01 16.10 9.02
CA PHE A 68 -4.78 14.72 8.62
C PHE A 68 -5.37 13.72 9.63
N LYS A 69 -5.08 13.90 10.91
CA LYS A 69 -5.58 13.00 11.96
C LYS A 69 -7.10 13.03 12.08
N ASP A 70 -7.74 14.18 11.99
CA ASP A 70 -9.20 14.30 12.04
C ASP A 70 -9.83 13.54 10.85
N ASN A 71 -9.29 13.73 9.64
CA ASN A 71 -9.74 13.04 8.42
C ASN A 71 -9.49 11.53 8.48
N LEU A 72 -8.29 11.11 8.88
CA LEU A 72 -7.95 9.69 9.03
C LEU A 72 -8.84 9.01 10.08
N GLY A 73 -9.07 9.64 11.23
CA GLY A 73 -9.95 9.12 12.27
C GLY A 73 -11.38 8.89 11.79
N THR A 74 -11.90 9.83 10.98
CA THR A 74 -13.22 9.70 10.34
C THR A 74 -13.28 8.49 9.40
N ILE A 75 -12.28 8.32 8.53
CA ILE A 75 -12.21 7.17 7.61
C ILE A 75 -12.06 5.85 8.38
N LEU A 76 -11.19 5.79 9.40
CA LEU A 76 -10.98 4.57 10.18
C LEU A 76 -12.24 4.12 10.93
N SER A 77 -12.98 5.10 11.48
CA SER A 77 -14.26 4.83 12.16
C SER A 77 -15.30 4.26 11.21
N ALA A 78 -15.44 4.86 10.03
CA ALA A 78 -16.35 4.36 8.99
C ALA A 78 -15.91 2.99 8.45
N ALA A 79 -14.63 2.81 8.16
CA ALA A 79 -14.11 1.52 7.71
C ALA A 79 -14.38 0.42 8.76
N LYS A 80 -14.20 0.71 10.04
CA LYS A 80 -14.51 -0.23 11.13
C LYS A 80 -15.98 -0.62 11.16
N SER A 81 -16.90 0.32 10.95
CA SER A 81 -18.35 0.02 10.94
C SER A 81 -18.78 -0.88 9.78
N PHE A 82 -18.05 -0.84 8.67
CA PHE A 82 -18.25 -1.72 7.51
C PHE A 82 -17.37 -2.99 7.55
N GLY A 83 -16.62 -3.25 8.63
CA GLY A 83 -15.69 -4.38 8.70
C GLY A 83 -14.55 -4.29 7.69
N ASN A 84 -14.19 -3.08 7.23
CA ASN A 84 -13.18 -2.83 6.21
C ASN A 84 -11.83 -2.45 6.82
N PHE A 85 -10.75 -2.61 6.05
CA PHE A 85 -9.38 -2.32 6.44
C PHE A 85 -8.84 -1.10 5.67
N VAL A 86 -7.96 -0.33 6.32
CA VAL A 86 -7.35 0.88 5.74
C VAL A 86 -5.84 0.75 5.73
N TRP A 87 -5.24 0.79 4.56
CA TRP A 87 -3.81 1.02 4.44
C TRP A 87 -3.49 2.52 4.41
N VAL A 88 -2.51 2.92 5.21
CA VAL A 88 -1.89 4.26 5.13
C VAL A 88 -0.65 4.12 4.26
N ASP A 89 -0.67 4.71 3.07
CA ASP A 89 0.49 4.74 2.19
C ASP A 89 1.61 5.59 2.80
N MET A 90 2.86 5.27 2.45
CA MET A 90 4.00 6.09 2.80
C MET A 90 4.40 6.95 1.60
N GLU A 91 4.52 8.24 1.82
CA GLU A 91 4.85 9.24 0.81
C GLU A 91 6.30 9.74 0.96
N GLY A 92 6.57 11.00 0.64
CA GLY A 92 7.91 11.59 0.72
C GLY A 92 8.51 11.55 2.13
N TYR A 93 9.84 11.56 2.18
CA TYR A 93 10.62 11.44 3.42
C TYR A 93 10.21 12.45 4.49
N GLU A 94 9.86 13.67 4.07
CA GLU A 94 9.43 14.75 4.98
C GLU A 94 8.15 14.42 5.75
N TYR A 95 7.23 13.64 5.17
CA TYR A 95 5.95 13.28 5.78
C TYR A 95 6.01 12.01 6.65
N MET A 96 7.12 11.27 6.58
CA MET A 96 7.24 9.98 7.26
C MET A 96 7.10 10.07 8.79
N PRO A 97 7.79 10.99 9.50
CA PRO A 97 7.69 11.03 10.96
C PRO A 97 6.25 11.21 11.41
N ASP A 98 5.55 12.17 10.82
CA ASP A 98 4.16 12.48 11.18
C ASP A 98 3.18 11.38 10.78
N THR A 99 3.44 10.69 9.66
CA THR A 99 2.66 9.53 9.21
C THR A 99 2.81 8.38 10.21
N ILE A 100 4.04 8.03 10.57
CA ILE A 100 4.34 6.94 11.51
C ILE A 100 3.76 7.22 12.88
N ASP A 101 3.98 8.42 13.43
CA ASP A 101 3.46 8.79 14.74
C ASP A 101 1.93 8.78 14.78
N SER A 102 1.28 9.31 13.73
CA SER A 102 -0.18 9.27 13.61
C SER A 102 -0.69 7.84 13.49
N TYR A 103 -0.05 7.00 12.68
CA TYR A 103 -0.40 5.59 12.59
C TYR A 103 -0.32 4.88 13.94
N LEU A 104 0.79 5.04 14.66
CA LEU A 104 0.98 4.42 15.98
C LEU A 104 -0.08 4.87 17.01
N GLU A 105 -0.49 6.13 16.97
CA GLU A 105 -1.58 6.64 17.81
C GLU A 105 -2.90 5.98 17.45
N PHE A 106 -3.23 5.91 16.16
CA PHE A 106 -4.49 5.30 15.70
C PHE A 106 -4.50 3.79 15.87
N ARG A 107 -3.36 3.11 15.72
CA ARG A 107 -3.26 1.67 15.93
C ARG A 107 -3.69 1.22 17.33
N LYS A 108 -3.47 2.07 18.34
CA LYS A 108 -3.94 1.82 19.72
C LYS A 108 -5.47 1.81 19.86
N LYS A 109 -6.19 2.49 18.94
CA LYS A 109 -7.65 2.66 18.97
C LYS A 109 -8.37 1.80 17.94
N PHE A 110 -7.69 1.51 16.84
CA PHE A 110 -8.26 0.84 15.67
C PHE A 110 -7.44 -0.39 15.29
N GLY A 111 -8.10 -1.54 15.23
CA GLY A 111 -7.48 -2.79 14.78
C GLY A 111 -7.39 -2.92 13.25
N ASN A 112 -8.13 -2.10 12.51
CA ASN A 112 -8.35 -2.18 11.07
C ASN A 112 -7.47 -1.20 10.26
N VAL A 113 -6.24 -0.96 10.70
CA VAL A 113 -5.30 -0.06 10.03
C VAL A 113 -3.90 -0.67 9.91
N GLY A 114 -3.28 -0.53 8.74
CA GLY A 114 -1.89 -0.85 8.46
C GLY A 114 -1.15 0.33 7.84
N VAL A 115 0.18 0.26 7.80
CA VAL A 115 1.03 1.32 7.23
C VAL A 115 2.06 0.74 6.27
N ALA A 116 2.32 1.45 5.17
CA ALA A 116 3.38 1.08 4.24
C ALA A 116 4.76 1.51 4.77
N ILE A 117 5.77 0.66 4.61
CA ILE A 117 7.18 0.95 4.89
C ILE A 117 7.99 0.71 3.61
N GLN A 118 8.86 1.66 3.29
CA GLN A 118 9.61 1.71 2.04
C GLN A 118 11.04 1.23 2.25
N ALA A 119 11.40 0.07 1.71
CA ALA A 119 12.71 -0.56 1.91
C ALA A 119 13.91 0.21 1.32
N TYR A 120 13.68 1.17 0.41
CA TYR A 120 14.78 1.97 -0.14
C TYR A 120 15.32 3.01 0.85
N LEU A 121 14.59 3.33 1.92
CA LEU A 121 15.00 4.28 2.94
C LEU A 121 15.99 3.64 3.93
N LYS A 122 17.06 4.35 4.28
CA LYS A 122 18.07 3.86 5.21
C LYS A 122 17.55 3.68 6.64
N ARG A 123 16.51 4.45 7.02
CA ARG A 123 15.88 4.38 8.34
C ARG A 123 14.83 3.26 8.49
N SER A 124 14.48 2.57 7.40
CA SER A 124 13.35 1.63 7.38
C SER A 124 13.46 0.51 8.42
N GLU A 125 14.67 0.12 8.81
CA GLU A 125 14.89 -0.90 9.85
C GLU A 125 14.39 -0.41 11.22
N GLU A 126 14.71 0.83 11.58
CA GLU A 126 14.21 1.46 12.80
C GLU A 126 12.70 1.57 12.78
N ASP A 127 12.13 2.02 11.66
CA ASP A 127 10.69 2.16 11.51
C ASP A 127 9.96 0.80 11.59
N VAL A 128 10.50 -0.25 10.95
CA VAL A 128 9.94 -1.61 11.06
C VAL A 128 10.00 -2.11 12.51
N ASN A 129 11.11 -1.90 13.23
CA ASN A 129 11.19 -2.28 14.64
C ASN A 129 10.12 -1.58 15.48
N ARG A 130 9.95 -0.26 15.32
CA ARG A 130 8.89 0.50 16.01
C ARG A 130 7.49 -0.07 15.72
N MET A 131 7.23 -0.46 14.45
CA MET A 131 5.96 -1.09 14.09
C MET A 131 5.79 -2.45 14.78
N LEU A 132 6.79 -3.32 14.70
CA LEU A 132 6.75 -4.66 15.28
C LEU A 132 6.59 -4.63 16.81
N ASP A 133 7.30 -3.72 17.49
CA ASP A 133 7.20 -3.52 18.95
C ASP A 133 5.81 -3.05 19.39
N SER A 134 5.11 -2.31 18.52
CA SER A 134 3.75 -1.82 18.78
C SER A 134 2.64 -2.80 18.34
N GLY A 135 2.98 -3.98 17.79
CA GLY A 135 2.03 -4.89 17.17
C GLY A 135 1.39 -4.31 15.91
N GLY A 136 2.10 -3.44 15.21
CA GLY A 136 1.65 -2.80 13.98
C GLY A 136 1.52 -3.77 12.81
N ILE A 137 0.68 -3.41 11.84
CA ILE A 137 0.48 -4.12 10.58
C ILE A 137 1.23 -3.38 9.48
N VAL A 138 2.21 -4.05 8.87
CA VAL A 138 3.13 -3.45 7.90
C VAL A 138 2.83 -3.96 6.49
N ARG A 139 2.80 -3.03 5.52
CA ARG A 139 2.96 -3.32 4.09
C ARG A 139 4.39 -3.00 3.70
N LEU A 140 5.20 -3.99 3.40
CA LEU A 140 6.57 -3.76 2.94
C LEU A 140 6.59 -3.54 1.42
N CYS A 141 7.09 -2.38 0.99
CA CYS A 141 7.29 -2.04 -0.42
C CYS A 141 8.72 -1.55 -0.69
N LYS A 142 9.12 -1.42 -1.95
CA LYS A 142 10.47 -0.94 -2.30
C LYS A 142 10.66 0.56 -2.05
N GLY A 143 9.65 1.34 -2.32
CA GLY A 143 9.69 2.80 -2.37
C GLY A 143 9.78 3.33 -3.80
N ALA A 144 9.29 4.57 -4.03
CA ALA A 144 9.11 5.12 -5.36
C ALA A 144 9.35 6.65 -5.46
N TYR A 145 9.53 7.35 -4.34
CA TYR A 145 9.76 8.80 -4.36
C TYR A 145 11.22 9.13 -4.66
N ASN A 146 11.43 10.31 -5.28
CA ASN A 146 12.76 10.79 -5.60
C ASN A 146 13.35 11.54 -4.41
N GLU A 147 14.08 10.84 -3.56
CA GLU A 147 14.68 11.36 -2.34
C GLU A 147 16.19 11.59 -2.46
N SER A 148 16.75 12.36 -1.52
CA SER A 148 18.18 12.59 -1.42
C SER A 148 18.96 11.28 -1.23
N PRO A 149 20.14 11.11 -1.89
CA PRO A 149 21.02 9.95 -1.67
C PRO A 149 21.46 9.77 -0.21
N GLU A 150 21.35 10.81 0.60
CA GLU A 150 21.68 10.76 2.03
C GLU A 150 20.72 9.88 2.81
N VAL A 151 19.43 9.84 2.41
CA VAL A 151 18.37 9.14 3.13
C VAL A 151 17.93 7.83 2.46
N VAL A 152 18.34 7.58 1.20
CA VAL A 152 17.96 6.38 0.45
C VAL A 152 19.13 5.56 -0.06
N TYR A 153 18.88 4.26 -0.29
CA TYR A 153 19.70 3.42 -1.13
C TYR A 153 19.32 3.69 -2.60
N LYS A 154 20.28 3.98 -3.46
CA LYS A 154 20.04 4.24 -4.91
C LYS A 154 20.20 2.98 -5.76
N ARG A 155 21.03 2.04 -5.34
CA ARG A 155 21.30 0.82 -6.09
C ARG A 155 20.25 -0.24 -5.83
N LYS A 156 19.76 -0.87 -6.91
CA LYS A 156 18.71 -1.90 -6.85
C LYS A 156 19.11 -3.09 -5.97
N ASP A 157 20.38 -3.49 -5.98
CA ASP A 157 20.88 -4.57 -5.14
C ASP A 157 20.79 -4.23 -3.65
N GLN A 158 21.19 -3.01 -3.26
CA GLN A 158 21.08 -2.53 -1.88
C GLN A 158 19.61 -2.46 -1.42
N ILE A 159 18.72 -1.94 -2.27
CA ILE A 159 17.27 -1.90 -1.98
C ILE A 159 16.73 -3.32 -1.78
N ASN A 160 17.10 -4.26 -2.63
CA ASN A 160 16.65 -5.64 -2.52
C ASN A 160 17.22 -6.32 -1.27
N GLN A 161 18.50 -6.09 -0.93
CA GLN A 161 19.11 -6.60 0.31
C GLN A 161 18.38 -6.08 1.55
N ASN A 162 18.10 -4.77 1.59
CA ASN A 162 17.36 -4.19 2.70
C ASN A 162 15.91 -4.72 2.74
N PHE A 163 15.25 -4.85 1.59
CA PHE A 163 13.91 -5.46 1.53
C PHE A 163 13.90 -6.87 2.10
N SER A 164 14.86 -7.73 1.70
CA SER A 164 15.00 -9.09 2.24
C SER A 164 15.24 -9.10 3.74
N LYS A 165 16.09 -8.19 4.24
CA LYS A 165 16.35 -8.05 5.68
C LYS A 165 15.07 -7.69 6.44
N LEU A 166 14.36 -6.64 6.01
CA LEU A 166 13.13 -6.18 6.63
C LEU A 166 12.02 -7.24 6.55
N MET A 167 11.93 -7.93 5.42
CA MET A 167 10.96 -9.01 5.21
C MET A 167 11.16 -10.13 6.24
N ARG A 168 12.40 -10.58 6.49
CA ARG A 168 12.71 -11.59 7.51
C ARG A 168 12.28 -11.14 8.90
N MET A 169 12.63 -9.91 9.30
CA MET A 169 12.20 -9.34 10.59
C MET A 169 10.68 -9.36 10.75
N ILE A 170 9.95 -9.02 9.67
CA ILE A 170 8.48 -9.00 9.68
C ILE A 170 7.92 -10.43 9.79
N PHE A 171 8.44 -11.39 9.02
CA PHE A 171 8.02 -12.79 9.11
C PHE A 171 8.24 -13.40 10.49
N GLU A 172 9.34 -13.05 11.15
CA GLU A 172 9.68 -13.56 12.48
C GLU A 172 8.79 -13.02 13.60
N ARG A 173 8.30 -11.77 13.47
CA ARG A 173 7.72 -11.03 14.60
C ARG A 173 6.29 -10.56 14.39
N SER A 174 5.78 -10.52 13.15
CA SER A 174 4.44 -10.00 12.86
C SER A 174 3.42 -11.14 12.74
N LYS A 175 2.18 -10.85 13.18
CA LYS A 175 1.05 -11.78 13.03
C LYS A 175 0.21 -11.52 11.79
N GLY A 176 0.41 -10.39 11.10
CA GLY A 176 -0.31 -10.02 9.89
C GLY A 176 0.38 -8.87 9.17
N PHE A 177 0.64 -9.01 7.87
CA PHE A 177 1.37 -8.04 7.07
C PHE A 177 1.15 -8.25 5.57
N ALA A 178 1.66 -7.33 4.75
CA ALA A 178 1.64 -7.47 3.30
C ALA A 178 3.04 -7.30 2.69
N ILE A 179 3.32 -8.08 1.63
CA ILE A 179 4.53 -8.00 0.82
C ILE A 179 4.16 -7.43 -0.55
N ALA A 180 4.44 -6.13 -0.74
CA ALA A 180 4.10 -5.40 -1.95
C ALA A 180 5.28 -5.38 -2.92
N THR A 181 5.34 -6.38 -3.81
CA THR A 181 6.44 -6.52 -4.77
C THR A 181 6.07 -7.27 -6.03
N HIS A 182 6.71 -6.90 -7.16
CA HIS A 182 6.67 -7.65 -8.42
C HIS A 182 7.99 -8.41 -8.69
N ASP A 183 8.97 -8.31 -7.79
CA ASP A 183 10.30 -8.91 -7.97
C ASP A 183 10.24 -10.42 -7.71
N GLU A 184 10.56 -11.22 -8.72
CA GLU A 184 10.47 -12.69 -8.64
C GLU A 184 11.36 -13.30 -7.55
N LYS A 185 12.52 -12.69 -7.28
CA LYS A 185 13.43 -13.18 -6.24
C LYS A 185 12.84 -12.94 -4.85
N LEU A 186 12.27 -11.75 -4.64
CA LEU A 186 11.62 -11.40 -3.37
C LEU A 186 10.33 -12.21 -3.15
N ILE A 187 9.54 -12.47 -4.21
CA ILE A 187 8.36 -13.36 -4.12
C ILE A 187 8.78 -14.77 -3.70
N LYS A 188 9.81 -15.33 -4.33
CA LYS A 188 10.33 -16.67 -3.97
C LYS A 188 10.84 -16.72 -2.53
N GLU A 189 11.56 -15.70 -2.09
CA GLU A 189 12.05 -15.59 -0.70
C GLU A 189 10.87 -15.49 0.29
N ALA A 190 9.84 -14.69 0.01
CA ALA A 190 8.64 -14.60 0.84
C ALA A 190 7.92 -15.95 0.97
N ILE A 191 7.83 -16.72 -0.14
CA ILE A 191 7.27 -18.07 -0.14
C ILE A 191 8.11 -19.03 0.75
N GLN A 192 9.43 -18.96 0.68
CA GLN A 192 10.31 -19.77 1.54
C GLN A 192 10.13 -19.42 3.01
N LEU A 193 10.09 -18.12 3.34
CA LEU A 193 9.86 -17.64 4.71
C LEU A 193 8.48 -18.06 5.24
N SER A 194 7.45 -18.02 4.41
CA SER A 194 6.10 -18.43 4.82
C SER A 194 6.00 -19.90 5.20
N ASN A 195 6.79 -20.77 4.56
CA ASN A 195 6.85 -22.19 4.89
C ASN A 195 7.53 -22.46 6.26
N VAL A 196 8.39 -21.54 6.70
CA VAL A 196 9.10 -21.66 7.98
C VAL A 196 8.28 -21.04 9.13
N HIS A 197 7.73 -19.86 8.90
CA HIS A 197 7.10 -19.05 9.96
C HIS A 197 5.58 -19.23 10.08
N HIS A 198 4.93 -19.90 9.11
CA HIS A 198 3.47 -20.09 9.07
C HIS A 198 2.69 -18.77 9.27
N ALA A 199 3.23 -17.68 8.73
CA ALA A 199 2.71 -16.32 8.95
C ALA A 199 1.44 -16.06 8.14
N ASP A 200 0.54 -15.28 8.72
CA ASP A 200 -0.64 -14.76 8.03
C ASP A 200 -0.27 -13.49 7.25
N PHE A 201 -0.07 -13.59 5.93
CA PHE A 201 0.30 -12.47 5.09
C PHE A 201 -0.40 -12.50 3.73
N GLU A 202 -0.28 -11.40 2.99
CA GLU A 202 -0.74 -11.34 1.60
C GLU A 202 0.32 -10.74 0.67
N PHE A 203 0.30 -11.16 -0.59
CA PHE A 203 1.03 -10.49 -1.64
C PHE A 203 0.19 -9.33 -2.19
N GLU A 204 0.80 -8.17 -2.37
CA GLU A 204 0.16 -7.04 -3.02
C GLU A 204 0.88 -6.68 -4.32
N MET A 205 0.11 -6.50 -5.38
CA MET A 205 0.61 -6.22 -6.72
C MET A 205 -0.23 -5.15 -7.41
N LEU A 206 0.40 -4.33 -8.25
CA LEU A 206 -0.30 -3.29 -8.98
C LEU A 206 -1.24 -3.87 -10.05
N MET A 207 -2.35 -3.16 -10.31
CA MET A 207 -3.28 -3.48 -11.38
C MET A 207 -2.57 -3.54 -12.73
N GLY A 208 -2.88 -4.58 -13.54
CA GLY A 208 -2.31 -4.77 -14.86
C GLY A 208 -0.84 -5.21 -14.89
N ILE A 209 -0.20 -5.42 -13.74
CA ILE A 209 1.19 -5.87 -13.68
C ILE A 209 1.25 -7.33 -13.24
N ARG A 210 1.82 -8.20 -14.11
CA ARG A 210 2.04 -9.63 -13.84
C ARG A 210 0.77 -10.40 -13.44
N ASP A 211 -0.34 -10.19 -14.13
CA ASP A 211 -1.63 -10.81 -13.79
C ASP A 211 -1.56 -12.34 -13.73
N LYS A 212 -0.80 -12.99 -14.63
CA LYS A 212 -0.55 -14.43 -14.55
C LYS A 212 0.09 -14.86 -13.21
N LYS A 213 1.02 -14.06 -12.69
CA LYS A 213 1.67 -14.36 -11.39
C LYS A 213 0.70 -14.23 -10.22
N LYS A 214 -0.24 -13.26 -10.26
CA LYS A 214 -1.29 -13.14 -9.24
C LYS A 214 -2.12 -14.42 -9.18
N LEU A 215 -2.56 -14.91 -10.34
CA LEU A 215 -3.35 -16.15 -10.44
C LEU A 215 -2.55 -17.37 -9.97
N GLU A 216 -1.29 -17.51 -10.37
CA GLU A 216 -0.39 -18.58 -9.90
C GLU A 216 -0.27 -18.59 -8.37
N LEU A 217 -0.12 -17.41 -7.75
CA LEU A 217 -0.03 -17.29 -6.29
C LEU A 217 -1.35 -17.69 -5.60
N VAL A 218 -2.50 -17.27 -6.17
CA VAL A 218 -3.83 -17.66 -5.67
C VAL A 218 -4.03 -19.18 -5.78
N GLU A 219 -3.68 -19.80 -6.90
CA GLU A 219 -3.75 -21.25 -7.11
C GLU A 219 -2.90 -22.03 -6.10
N ARG A 220 -1.77 -21.45 -5.67
CA ARG A 220 -0.91 -22.00 -4.62
C ARG A 220 -1.41 -21.74 -3.20
N GLY A 221 -2.58 -21.13 -3.04
CA GLY A 221 -3.23 -20.88 -1.74
C GLY A 221 -2.78 -19.60 -1.04
N TYR A 222 -2.02 -18.71 -1.69
CA TYR A 222 -1.64 -17.44 -1.11
C TYR A 222 -2.75 -16.41 -1.25
N ARG A 223 -2.90 -15.54 -0.26
CA ARG A 223 -3.74 -14.35 -0.41
C ARG A 223 -3.03 -13.35 -1.31
N VAL A 224 -3.76 -12.81 -2.27
CA VAL A 224 -3.26 -11.81 -3.21
C VAL A 224 -4.24 -10.65 -3.28
N SER A 225 -3.70 -9.44 -3.20
CA SER A 225 -4.46 -8.21 -3.39
C SER A 225 -3.91 -7.41 -4.57
N GLU A 226 -4.81 -6.80 -5.33
CA GLU A 226 -4.48 -5.92 -6.44
C GLU A 226 -4.71 -4.47 -6.05
N TYR A 227 -3.66 -3.64 -6.16
CA TYR A 227 -3.74 -2.20 -5.91
C TYR A 227 -4.36 -1.52 -7.13
N ILE A 228 -5.57 -0.99 -6.94
CA ILE A 228 -6.44 -0.46 -8.00
C ILE A 228 -6.55 1.06 -7.83
N PRO A 229 -5.83 1.85 -8.64
CA PRO A 229 -5.99 3.30 -8.65
C PRO A 229 -7.36 3.68 -9.22
N PHE A 230 -8.01 4.65 -8.59
CA PHE A 230 -9.33 5.14 -8.96
C PHE A 230 -9.34 6.67 -8.95
N GLY A 231 -10.06 7.30 -9.90
CA GLY A 231 -10.24 8.74 -9.93
C GLY A 231 -9.83 9.38 -11.26
N LYS A 232 -9.97 10.72 -11.35
CA LYS A 232 -9.77 11.48 -12.60
C LYS A 232 -8.30 11.71 -12.97
N SER A 233 -7.37 11.60 -12.02
CA SER A 233 -5.93 11.91 -12.19
C SER A 233 -5.09 10.70 -12.66
N TRP A 234 -5.70 9.72 -13.32
CA TRP A 234 -5.05 8.46 -13.75
C TRP A 234 -3.85 8.69 -14.69
N TRP A 235 -3.87 9.75 -15.49
CA TRP A 235 -2.79 10.07 -16.45
C TRP A 235 -1.49 10.41 -15.72
N ALA A 236 -1.53 11.31 -14.74
CA ALA A 236 -0.35 11.70 -13.96
C ALA A 236 0.24 10.50 -13.19
N TYR A 237 -0.62 9.64 -12.63
CA TYR A 237 -0.22 8.40 -11.99
C TYR A 237 0.49 7.45 -12.98
N SER A 238 -0.10 7.24 -14.16
CA SER A 238 0.45 6.33 -15.19
C SER A 238 1.80 6.82 -15.71
N VAL A 239 1.94 8.12 -15.98
CA VAL A 239 3.21 8.72 -16.42
C VAL A 239 4.30 8.52 -15.38
N ARG A 240 4.01 8.72 -14.09
CA ARG A 240 4.98 8.49 -13.01
C ARG A 240 5.44 7.03 -12.98
N ARG A 241 4.53 6.06 -13.07
CA ARG A 241 4.86 4.63 -13.15
C ARG A 241 5.72 4.26 -14.37
N ILE A 242 5.50 4.94 -15.49
CA ILE A 242 6.33 4.78 -16.69
C ILE A 242 7.75 5.32 -16.45
N CYS A 243 7.87 6.49 -15.84
CA CYS A 243 9.17 7.13 -15.56
C CYS A 243 10.00 6.38 -14.52
N GLU A 244 9.35 5.78 -13.50
CA GLU A 244 10.02 5.01 -12.44
C GLU A 244 10.66 3.70 -12.94
N HIS A 245 10.14 3.13 -14.02
CA HIS A 245 10.65 1.88 -14.59
C HIS A 245 10.75 1.95 -16.10
N LYS A 246 11.90 2.36 -16.62
CA LYS A 246 12.19 2.32 -18.07
C LYS A 246 11.98 0.92 -18.70
N SER A 247 12.03 -0.15 -17.92
CA SER A 247 11.68 -1.51 -18.33
C SER A 247 10.17 -1.78 -18.42
N ASN A 248 9.31 -0.96 -17.82
CA ASN A 248 7.85 -1.13 -17.82
C ASN A 248 7.17 -0.40 -18.99
N ILE A 249 7.89 0.47 -19.72
CA ILE A 249 7.39 1.14 -20.93
C ILE A 249 6.93 0.09 -21.95
N PHE A 250 7.66 -1.00 -22.08
CA PHE A 250 7.33 -2.11 -23.00
C PHE A 250 6.08 -2.90 -22.56
N LEU A 251 5.81 -3.01 -21.25
CA LEU A 251 4.66 -3.74 -20.72
C LEU A 251 3.36 -2.91 -20.82
N LEU A 252 3.45 -1.59 -20.61
CA LEU A 252 2.29 -0.69 -20.77
C LEU A 252 1.91 -0.48 -22.25
N ALA A 253 2.89 -0.39 -23.15
CA ALA A 253 2.63 -0.35 -24.59
C ALA A 253 1.90 -1.62 -25.06
N ARG A 254 2.25 -2.78 -24.50
CA ARG A 254 1.61 -4.06 -24.81
C ARG A 254 0.18 -4.18 -24.24
N SER A 255 -0.10 -3.57 -23.09
CA SER A 255 -1.46 -3.56 -22.52
C SER A 255 -2.42 -2.61 -23.24
N LEU A 256 -1.89 -1.58 -23.91
CA LEU A 256 -2.67 -0.65 -24.72
C LEU A 256 -3.00 -1.19 -26.15
N ILE A 257 -2.26 -2.21 -26.60
CA ILE A 257 -2.43 -2.84 -27.92
C ILE A 257 -3.30 -4.12 -27.85
N SER A 258 -3.53 -4.65 -26.65
CA SER A 258 -4.29 -5.88 -26.40
C SER A 258 -5.63 -5.67 -25.70
N GLY A 259 -6.15 -4.41 -25.69
CA GLY A 259 -7.49 -4.04 -25.20
C GLY A 259 -8.43 -3.74 -26.35
#